data_73d391e81deb4d87ed3ea080e17e33e8
#
_entry.id   73d391e81deb4d87ed3ea080e17e33e8
#
_cell.length_a   1.000
_cell.length_b   1.000
_cell.length_c   1.000
_cell.angle_alpha   90.00
_cell.angle_beta   90.00
_cell.angle_gamma   90.00
#
_symmetry.space_group_name_H-M   'P 1'
#
loop_
_entity.id
_entity.type
_entity.pdbx_description
1 polymer ?
#
loop_
_entity_poly.entity_id
_entity_poly.type
_entity_poly.pdbx_seq_one_letter_code
_entity_poly.pdbx_strand_id
1 'polypeptide(L)'
;MISFSQDQLVAWMSPLLWPFVRALALFMVAPVLSSRAVPARAKIGLAFLVALGCQASLSGQPVIGLDSPQALAVLLQQVFIGLAIGFAVRIVFASVELAGELMGLQMGLSFASFFDPVSNAQVSAIARLFTILVTLMFVAVNGHLLLVVALVNSFQVFPVDAGVMPVSYTHLRAHETPEH
;
A
#
# COMPACT_ATOMS: atom_id res chain seq x y z
N MET A 1 36.38 9.39 -20.78
CA MET A 1 34.91 9.18 -20.94
C MET A 1 34.50 8.07 -20.00
N ILE A 2 33.61 8.37 -19.03
CA ILE A 2 33.09 7.35 -18.12
C ILE A 2 31.95 6.66 -18.89
N SER A 3 32.21 5.48 -19.41
CA SER A 3 31.19 4.64 -20.08
C SER A 3 30.51 3.77 -19.01
N PHE A 4 29.29 4.10 -18.65
CA PHE A 4 28.48 3.21 -17.84
C PHE A 4 27.96 2.06 -18.70
N SER A 5 28.21 0.82 -18.29
CA SER A 5 27.59 -0.32 -18.94
C SER A 5 26.10 -0.41 -18.57
N GLN A 6 25.28 -0.94 -19.46
CA GLN A 6 23.84 -1.14 -19.22
C GLN A 6 23.62 -1.96 -17.94
N ASP A 7 24.44 -2.98 -17.72
CA ASP A 7 24.37 -3.86 -16.54
C ASP A 7 24.65 -3.11 -15.23
N GLN A 8 25.57 -2.13 -15.25
CA GLN A 8 25.86 -1.31 -14.09
C GLN A 8 24.68 -0.39 -13.72
N LEU A 9 24.02 0.19 -14.72
CA LEU A 9 22.82 1.02 -14.47
C LEU A 9 21.68 0.19 -13.90
N VAL A 10 21.44 -1.00 -14.44
CA VAL A 10 20.42 -1.93 -13.93
C VAL A 10 20.72 -2.36 -12.50
N ALA A 11 21.99 -2.68 -12.20
CA ALA A 11 22.40 -3.08 -10.85
C ALA A 11 22.18 -1.97 -9.81
N TRP A 12 22.28 -0.69 -10.19
CA TRP A 12 22.07 0.43 -9.28
C TRP A 12 20.60 0.83 -9.17
N MET A 13 19.83 0.70 -10.25
CA MET A 13 18.43 1.13 -10.29
C MET A 13 17.47 0.09 -9.71
N SER A 14 17.73 -1.19 -9.93
CA SER A 14 16.84 -2.28 -9.52
C SER A 14 16.55 -2.28 -8.00
N PRO A 15 17.55 -2.15 -7.09
CA PRO A 15 17.31 -2.14 -5.66
C PRO A 15 16.48 -0.95 -5.18
N LEU A 16 16.42 0.13 -5.97
CA LEU A 16 15.66 1.33 -5.64
C LEU A 16 14.25 1.30 -6.25
N LEU A 17 14.13 0.81 -7.47
CA LEU A 17 12.91 0.84 -8.25
C LEU A 17 11.78 0.02 -7.61
N TRP A 18 12.06 -1.21 -7.21
CA TRP A 18 11.05 -2.12 -6.70
C TRP A 18 10.47 -1.66 -5.36
N PRO A 19 11.28 -1.23 -4.37
CA PRO A 19 10.76 -0.61 -3.16
C PRO A 19 10.00 0.68 -3.43
N PHE A 20 10.46 1.49 -4.38
CA PHE A 20 9.77 2.72 -4.76
C PHE A 20 8.37 2.44 -5.29
N VAL A 21 8.21 1.47 -6.18
CA VAL A 21 6.90 1.07 -6.73
C VAL A 21 5.98 0.59 -5.61
N ARG A 22 6.46 -0.27 -4.69
CA ARG A 22 5.66 -0.77 -3.56
C ARG A 22 5.25 0.36 -2.62
N ALA A 23 6.17 1.27 -2.27
CA ALA A 23 5.89 2.42 -1.42
C ALA A 23 4.89 3.38 -2.09
N LEU A 24 5.05 3.64 -3.39
CA LEU A 24 4.15 4.51 -4.13
C LEU A 24 2.73 3.92 -4.18
N ALA A 25 2.59 2.63 -4.46
CA ALA A 25 1.31 1.92 -4.46
C ALA A 25 0.61 2.01 -3.09
N LEU A 26 1.37 1.81 -2.00
CA LEU A 26 0.87 1.99 -0.64
C LEU A 26 0.33 3.42 -0.42
N PHE A 27 1.11 4.45 -0.76
CA PHE A 27 0.75 5.85 -0.51
C PHE A 27 -0.41 6.35 -1.37
N MET A 28 -0.69 5.69 -2.48
CA MET A 28 -1.85 6.01 -3.31
C MET A 28 -3.17 5.61 -2.66
N VAL A 29 -3.16 4.60 -1.79
CA VAL A 29 -4.37 4.02 -1.17
C VAL A 29 -4.45 4.33 0.33
N ALA A 30 -3.31 4.41 1.02
CA ALA A 30 -3.27 4.63 2.47
C ALA A 30 -4.05 5.91 2.87
N PRO A 31 -4.98 5.84 3.85
CA PRO A 31 -5.71 7.01 4.33
C PRO A 31 -4.69 8.07 4.80
N VAL A 32 -5.11 9.31 4.87
CA VAL A 32 -4.26 10.48 5.14
C VAL A 32 -3.33 10.81 3.96
N LEU A 33 -2.48 9.87 3.50
CA LEU A 33 -1.55 10.10 2.39
C LEU A 33 -2.27 10.15 1.04
N SER A 34 -3.33 9.37 0.85
CA SER A 34 -4.15 9.40 -0.39
C SER A 34 -5.01 10.65 -0.52
N SER A 35 -5.14 11.45 0.54
CA SER A 35 -5.97 12.66 0.54
C SER A 35 -5.56 13.66 -0.55
N ARG A 36 -6.53 14.47 -1.01
CA ARG A 36 -6.28 15.54 -1.99
C ARG A 36 -5.40 16.67 -1.44
N ALA A 37 -5.29 16.78 -0.12
CA ALA A 37 -4.44 17.76 0.54
C ALA A 37 -2.94 17.49 0.32
N VAL A 38 -2.55 16.23 0.08
CA VAL A 38 -1.15 15.86 -0.18
C VAL A 38 -0.91 15.85 -1.69
N PRO A 39 -0.08 16.76 -2.21
CA PRO A 39 0.21 16.82 -3.64
C PRO A 39 0.95 15.56 -4.11
N ALA A 40 0.71 15.13 -5.36
CA ALA A 40 1.33 13.93 -5.93
C ALA A 40 2.87 13.98 -5.86
N ARG A 41 3.46 15.17 -6.03
CA ARG A 41 4.91 15.37 -5.94
C ARG A 41 5.46 15.00 -4.55
N ALA A 42 4.72 15.33 -3.47
CA ALA A 42 5.11 14.97 -2.10
C ALA A 42 5.02 13.45 -1.88
N LYS A 43 4.00 12.78 -2.42
CA LYS A 43 3.85 11.31 -2.35
C LYS A 43 5.02 10.62 -3.05
N ILE A 44 5.38 11.09 -4.25
CA ILE A 44 6.52 10.56 -5.03
C ILE A 44 7.83 10.76 -4.26
N GLY A 45 8.07 11.97 -3.74
CA GLY A 45 9.28 12.28 -2.97
C GLY A 45 9.39 11.43 -1.70
N LEU A 46 8.28 11.27 -0.96
CA LEU A 46 8.24 10.43 0.23
C LEU A 46 8.45 8.94 -0.11
N ALA A 47 7.83 8.44 -1.18
CA ALA A 47 8.05 7.06 -1.64
C ALA A 47 9.51 6.81 -2.01
N PHE A 48 10.14 7.79 -2.64
CA PHE A 48 11.57 7.73 -2.98
C PHE A 48 12.46 7.70 -1.72
N LEU A 49 12.19 8.55 -0.73
CA LEU A 49 12.93 8.55 0.54
C LEU A 49 12.76 7.23 1.30
N VAL A 50 11.55 6.68 1.33
CA VAL A 50 11.30 5.37 1.95
C VAL A 50 12.03 4.27 1.18
N ALA A 51 12.04 4.30 -0.15
CA ALA A 51 12.78 3.34 -0.97
C ALA A 51 14.29 3.38 -0.70
N LEU A 52 14.86 4.58 -0.54
CA LEU A 52 16.25 4.74 -0.12
C LEU A 52 16.51 4.12 1.26
N GLY A 53 15.62 4.34 2.22
CA GLY A 53 15.72 3.73 3.55
C GLY A 53 15.60 2.20 3.54
N CYS A 54 14.82 1.64 2.61
CA CYS A 54 14.66 0.19 2.45
C CYS A 54 15.89 -0.51 1.89
N GLN A 55 16.80 0.20 1.21
CA GLN A 55 17.98 -0.43 0.58
C GLN A 55 18.84 -1.23 1.56
N ALA A 56 18.99 -0.75 2.80
CA ALA A 56 19.73 -1.46 3.83
C ALA A 56 19.12 -2.83 4.18
N SER A 57 17.79 -2.95 4.09
CA SER A 57 17.05 -4.19 4.36
C SER A 57 16.96 -5.12 3.15
N LEU A 58 17.35 -4.66 1.97
CA LEU A 58 17.27 -5.38 0.70
C LEU A 58 18.61 -5.94 0.24
N SER A 59 19.66 -5.82 1.05
CA SER A 59 20.99 -6.36 0.77
C SER A 59 20.90 -7.89 0.59
N GLY A 60 21.22 -8.37 -0.63
CA GLY A 60 21.17 -9.79 -0.99
C GLY A 60 19.97 -10.21 -1.82
N GLN A 61 19.08 -9.31 -2.19
CA GLN A 61 17.99 -9.64 -3.13
C GLN A 61 18.48 -9.68 -4.59
N PRO A 62 17.87 -10.53 -5.44
CA PRO A 62 18.26 -10.65 -6.83
C PRO A 62 18.05 -9.33 -7.58
N VAL A 63 19.00 -8.97 -8.43
CA VAL A 63 18.89 -7.80 -9.31
C VAL A 63 18.05 -8.19 -10.52
N ILE A 64 16.80 -7.72 -10.58
CA ILE A 64 15.89 -7.99 -11.69
C ILE A 64 15.90 -6.77 -12.61
N GLY A 65 16.43 -6.93 -13.81
CA GLY A 65 16.43 -5.88 -14.83
C GLY A 65 15.03 -5.62 -15.40
N LEU A 66 14.81 -4.38 -15.83
CA LEU A 66 13.55 -3.98 -16.48
C LEU A 66 13.33 -4.71 -17.83
N ASP A 67 14.40 -5.14 -18.49
CA ASP A 67 14.37 -5.86 -19.77
C ASP A 67 14.10 -7.35 -19.59
N SER A 68 14.01 -7.84 -18.35
CA SER A 68 13.73 -9.26 -18.11
C SER A 68 12.26 -9.59 -18.40
N PRO A 69 11.95 -10.76 -18.97
CA PRO A 69 10.57 -11.18 -19.21
C PRO A 69 9.74 -11.27 -17.91
N GLN A 70 10.41 -11.29 -16.77
CA GLN A 70 9.81 -11.36 -15.43
C GLN A 70 9.50 -9.99 -14.82
N ALA A 71 10.03 -8.90 -15.41
CA ALA A 71 9.89 -7.54 -14.87
C ALA A 71 8.42 -7.12 -14.68
N LEU A 72 7.56 -7.49 -15.63
CA LEU A 72 6.13 -7.19 -15.54
C LEU A 72 5.47 -7.92 -14.36
N ALA A 73 5.79 -9.19 -14.16
CA ALA A 73 5.24 -9.98 -13.05
C ALA A 73 5.69 -9.40 -11.70
N VAL A 74 6.97 -9.04 -11.59
CA VAL A 74 7.51 -8.38 -10.38
C VAL A 74 6.86 -7.02 -10.17
N LEU A 75 6.67 -6.21 -11.22
CA LEU A 75 5.98 -4.93 -11.12
C LEU A 75 4.58 -5.09 -10.53
N LEU A 76 3.80 -6.00 -11.09
CA LEU A 76 2.45 -6.29 -10.60
C LEU A 76 2.48 -6.78 -9.16
N GLN A 77 3.40 -7.68 -8.81
CA GLN A 77 3.58 -8.16 -7.43
C GLN A 77 3.85 -7.00 -6.47
N GLN A 78 4.78 -6.09 -6.80
CA GLN A 78 5.10 -4.94 -5.94
C GLN A 78 3.90 -4.02 -5.76
N VAL A 79 3.16 -3.74 -6.84
CA VAL A 79 1.94 -2.94 -6.81
C VAL A 79 0.87 -3.60 -5.94
N PHE A 80 0.60 -4.90 -6.13
CA PHE A 80 -0.41 -5.61 -5.34
C PHE A 80 -0.08 -5.64 -3.85
N ILE A 81 1.18 -5.88 -3.48
CA ILE A 81 1.59 -5.89 -2.06
C ILE A 81 1.41 -4.49 -1.45
N GLY A 82 1.87 -3.45 -2.14
CA GLY A 82 1.70 -2.06 -1.69
C GLY A 82 0.23 -1.67 -1.51
N LEU A 83 -0.60 -2.01 -2.51
CA LEU A 83 -2.05 -1.78 -2.45
C LEU A 83 -2.70 -2.56 -1.30
N ALA A 84 -2.33 -3.84 -1.08
CA ALA A 84 -2.90 -4.67 -0.02
C ALA A 84 -2.66 -4.07 1.37
N ILE A 85 -1.43 -3.62 1.66
CA ILE A 85 -1.10 -2.96 2.93
C ILE A 85 -1.90 -1.68 3.10
N GLY A 86 -1.94 -0.82 2.07
CA GLY A 86 -2.70 0.44 2.10
C GLY A 86 -4.19 0.21 2.26
N PHE A 87 -4.73 -0.80 1.58
CA PHE A 87 -6.14 -1.15 1.63
C PHE A 87 -6.56 -1.72 2.99
N ALA A 88 -5.71 -2.51 3.64
CA ALA A 88 -5.97 -3.02 4.99
C ALA A 88 -6.24 -1.88 5.99
N VAL A 89 -5.42 -0.83 5.96
CA VAL A 89 -5.64 0.35 6.81
C VAL A 89 -6.88 1.14 6.37
N ARG A 90 -7.11 1.24 5.06
CA ARG A 90 -8.30 1.93 4.51
C ARG A 90 -9.60 1.29 4.98
N ILE A 91 -9.66 -0.04 5.13
CA ILE A 91 -10.85 -0.75 5.67
C ILE A 91 -11.15 -0.27 7.09
N VAL A 92 -10.14 -0.10 7.94
CA VAL A 92 -10.32 0.39 9.31
C VAL A 92 -10.92 1.80 9.30
N PHE A 93 -10.40 2.70 8.48
CA PHE A 93 -10.95 4.05 8.33
C PHE A 93 -12.39 4.04 7.79
N ALA A 94 -12.66 3.22 6.77
CA ALA A 94 -13.97 3.08 6.18
C ALA A 94 -15.01 2.54 7.19
N SER A 95 -14.63 1.64 8.08
CA SER A 95 -15.54 1.12 9.12
C SER A 95 -15.95 2.20 10.11
N VAL A 96 -15.02 3.09 10.50
CA VAL A 96 -15.31 4.23 11.38
C VAL A 96 -16.21 5.26 10.68
N GLU A 97 -15.92 5.56 9.40
CA GLU A 97 -16.74 6.44 8.58
C GLU A 97 -18.18 5.91 8.45
N LEU A 98 -18.33 4.61 8.15
CA LEU A 98 -19.63 3.95 8.06
C LEU A 98 -20.39 3.99 9.39
N ALA A 99 -19.72 3.78 10.52
CA ALA A 99 -20.34 3.94 11.83
C ALA A 99 -20.89 5.35 12.05
N GLY A 100 -20.12 6.37 11.65
CA GLY A 100 -20.56 7.77 11.68
C GLY A 100 -21.79 8.04 10.79
N GLU A 101 -21.84 7.45 9.60
CA GLU A 101 -22.99 7.53 8.70
C GLU A 101 -24.26 6.92 9.34
N LEU A 102 -24.12 5.71 9.90
CA LEU A 102 -25.24 5.03 10.57
C LEU A 102 -25.77 5.84 11.75
N MET A 103 -24.89 6.44 12.57
CA MET A 103 -25.29 7.33 13.65
C MET A 103 -26.01 8.57 13.14
N GLY A 104 -25.50 9.18 12.05
CA GLY A 104 -26.14 10.32 11.40
C GLY A 104 -27.55 10.03 10.90
N LEU A 105 -27.75 8.82 10.32
CA LEU A 105 -29.07 8.35 9.90
C LEU A 105 -30.03 8.15 11.10
N GLN A 106 -29.57 7.51 12.17
CA GLN A 106 -30.38 7.26 13.37
C GLN A 106 -30.81 8.57 14.06
N MET A 107 -29.98 9.61 14.02
CA MET A 107 -30.30 10.93 14.56
C MET A 107 -31.21 11.76 13.64
N GLY A 108 -31.51 11.26 12.44
CA GLY A 108 -32.31 12.00 11.46
C GLY A 108 -31.56 13.16 10.77
N LEU A 109 -30.27 13.36 11.05
CA LEU A 109 -29.48 14.46 10.49
C LEU A 109 -29.23 14.30 8.97
N SER A 110 -29.29 13.08 8.48
CA SER A 110 -29.11 12.78 7.04
C SER A 110 -30.40 12.95 6.23
N PHE A 111 -31.55 13.24 6.86
CA PHE A 111 -32.81 13.47 6.15
C PHE A 111 -32.75 14.68 5.22
N ALA A 112 -31.99 15.69 5.56
CA ALA A 112 -31.81 16.89 4.73
C ALA A 112 -31.25 16.56 3.32
N SER A 113 -30.39 15.54 3.21
CA SER A 113 -29.79 15.12 1.95
C SER A 113 -30.80 14.43 1.00
N PHE A 114 -31.92 13.92 1.50
CA PHE A 114 -33.00 13.37 0.68
C PHE A 114 -33.84 14.46 0.01
N PHE A 115 -33.90 15.65 0.60
CA PHE A 115 -34.72 16.76 0.10
C PHE A 115 -33.95 17.74 -0.78
N ASP A 116 -32.62 17.73 -0.71
CA ASP A 116 -31.76 18.58 -1.54
C ASP A 116 -30.68 17.75 -2.25
N PRO A 117 -31.03 17.14 -3.40
CA PRO A 117 -30.08 16.37 -4.20
C PRO A 117 -29.02 17.25 -4.90
N VAL A 118 -29.19 18.58 -4.87
CA VAL A 118 -28.25 19.52 -5.49
C VAL A 118 -27.08 19.84 -4.55
N SER A 119 -27.31 19.82 -3.24
CA SER A 119 -26.20 19.90 -2.29
C SER A 119 -25.48 18.55 -2.25
N ASN A 120 -24.31 18.47 -2.88
CA ASN A 120 -23.41 17.32 -2.89
C ASN A 120 -22.82 16.96 -1.50
N ALA A 121 -23.56 17.21 -0.42
CA ALA A 121 -23.19 16.79 0.94
C ALA A 121 -23.46 15.30 1.11
N GLN A 122 -22.68 14.46 0.40
CA GLN A 122 -22.80 13.00 0.40
C GLN A 122 -22.37 12.35 1.72
N VAL A 123 -21.76 13.10 2.64
CA VAL A 123 -21.23 12.57 3.90
C VAL A 123 -21.87 13.33 5.04
N SER A 124 -22.46 12.60 6.02
CA SER A 124 -23.08 13.24 7.20
C SER A 124 -22.03 14.02 8.01
N ALA A 125 -22.46 15.08 8.68
CA ALA A 125 -21.58 15.87 9.56
C ALA A 125 -20.93 15.00 10.65
N ILE A 126 -21.64 13.98 11.12
CA ILE A 126 -21.15 13.05 12.12
C ILE A 126 -20.08 12.14 11.53
N ALA A 127 -20.32 11.55 10.36
CA ALA A 127 -19.30 10.73 9.71
C ALA A 127 -18.03 11.54 9.43
N ARG A 128 -18.17 12.80 9.02
CA ARG A 128 -17.03 13.70 8.83
C ARG A 128 -16.27 13.96 10.13
N LEU A 129 -16.98 14.16 11.25
CA LEU A 129 -16.37 14.29 12.56
C LEU A 129 -15.57 13.03 12.93
N PHE A 130 -16.16 11.83 12.75
CA PHE A 130 -15.49 10.56 13.03
C PHE A 130 -14.26 10.36 12.15
N THR A 131 -14.33 10.70 10.87
CA THR A 131 -13.18 10.65 9.94
C THR A 131 -12.05 11.57 10.40
N ILE A 132 -12.37 12.77 10.88
CA ILE A 132 -11.36 13.70 11.43
C ILE A 132 -10.75 13.10 12.70
N LEU A 133 -11.57 12.59 13.62
CA LEU A 133 -11.10 12.01 14.89
C LEU A 133 -10.19 10.81 14.65
N VAL A 134 -10.57 9.86 13.79
CA VAL A 134 -9.72 8.70 13.46
C VAL A 134 -8.44 9.11 12.78
N THR A 135 -8.48 10.14 11.94
CA THR A 135 -7.28 10.69 11.29
C THR A 135 -6.31 11.28 12.32
N LEU A 136 -6.81 12.11 13.25
CA LEU A 136 -6.01 12.69 14.32
C LEU A 136 -5.43 11.60 15.23
N MET A 137 -6.25 10.61 15.60
CA MET A 137 -5.80 9.47 16.40
C MET A 137 -4.70 8.69 15.68
N PHE A 138 -4.87 8.41 14.39
CA PHE A 138 -3.87 7.72 13.58
C PHE A 138 -2.54 8.48 13.56
N VAL A 139 -2.56 9.80 13.41
CA VAL A 139 -1.35 10.62 13.45
C VAL A 139 -0.76 10.64 14.85
N ALA A 140 -1.58 10.78 15.91
CA ALA A 140 -1.14 10.84 17.31
C ALA A 140 -0.43 9.54 17.76
N VAL A 141 -0.89 8.37 17.28
CA VAL A 141 -0.23 7.08 17.57
C VAL A 141 0.92 6.75 16.60
N ASN A 142 1.35 7.73 15.79
CA ASN A 142 2.37 7.53 14.75
C ASN A 142 2.01 6.41 13.74
N GLY A 143 0.74 6.25 13.40
CA GLY A 143 0.27 5.23 12.48
C GLY A 143 0.94 5.29 11.10
N HIS A 144 1.35 6.47 10.66
CA HIS A 144 2.13 6.64 9.44
C HIS A 144 3.51 5.96 9.51
N LEU A 145 4.17 5.93 10.68
CA LEU A 145 5.42 5.20 10.88
C LEU A 145 5.18 3.69 10.88
N LEU A 146 4.07 3.24 11.48
CA LEU A 146 3.69 1.82 11.44
C LEU A 146 3.48 1.34 10.01
N LEU A 147 2.93 2.18 9.11
CA LEU A 147 2.82 1.85 7.68
C LEU A 147 4.19 1.68 7.02
N VAL A 148 5.14 2.55 7.34
CA VAL A 148 6.51 2.42 6.81
C VAL A 148 7.18 1.15 7.34
N VAL A 149 7.02 0.84 8.62
CA VAL A 149 7.53 -0.41 9.22
C VAL A 149 6.89 -1.64 8.57
N ALA A 150 5.57 -1.63 8.38
CA ALA A 150 4.87 -2.71 7.69
C ALA A 150 5.36 -2.89 6.24
N LEU A 151 5.63 -1.79 5.54
CA LEU A 151 6.22 -1.81 4.20
C LEU A 151 7.61 -2.47 4.21
N VAL A 152 8.50 -2.06 5.11
CA VAL A 152 9.85 -2.63 5.24
C VAL A 152 9.78 -4.12 5.56
N ASN A 153 8.97 -4.51 6.55
CA ASN A 153 8.80 -5.91 6.93
C ASN A 153 8.18 -6.76 5.80
N SER A 154 7.37 -6.14 4.93
CA SER A 154 6.78 -6.85 3.78
C SER A 154 7.82 -7.39 2.81
N PHE A 155 9.04 -6.82 2.76
CA PHE A 155 10.12 -7.34 1.94
C PHE A 155 10.75 -8.62 2.49
N GLN A 156 10.62 -8.88 3.80
CA GLN A 156 11.08 -10.12 4.41
C GLN A 156 10.10 -11.28 4.12
N VAL A 157 8.79 -10.97 4.11
CA VAL A 157 7.73 -11.96 3.85
C VAL A 157 7.54 -12.20 2.34
N PHE A 158 7.61 -11.13 1.57
CA PHE A 158 7.44 -11.12 0.12
C PHE A 158 8.65 -10.43 -0.52
N PRO A 159 9.77 -11.13 -0.67
CA PRO A 159 10.96 -10.59 -1.31
C PRO A 159 10.68 -10.21 -2.77
N VAL A 160 11.56 -9.40 -3.33
CA VAL A 160 11.51 -9.06 -4.76
C VAL A 160 12.05 -10.27 -5.53
N ASP A 161 11.18 -11.20 -5.87
CA ASP A 161 11.52 -12.40 -6.59
C ASP A 161 10.59 -12.54 -7.81
N ALA A 162 11.17 -13.09 -8.88
CA ALA A 162 10.45 -13.43 -10.09
C ALA A 162 9.61 -14.71 -9.94
N GLY A 163 9.75 -15.44 -8.85
CA GLY A 163 8.89 -16.56 -8.50
C GLY A 163 7.47 -16.07 -8.21
N VAL A 164 6.52 -16.45 -9.04
CA VAL A 164 5.09 -16.36 -8.74
C VAL A 164 4.92 -16.90 -7.33
N MET A 165 4.24 -16.12 -6.45
CA MET A 165 3.99 -16.44 -5.04
C MET A 165 4.15 -17.92 -4.76
N PRO A 166 4.99 -18.34 -3.78
CA PRO A 166 5.06 -19.73 -3.40
C PRO A 166 3.72 -20.08 -2.77
N VAL A 167 2.75 -20.43 -3.60
CA VAL A 167 1.60 -21.19 -3.14
C VAL A 167 2.21 -22.52 -2.75
N SER A 168 2.45 -22.67 -1.45
CA SER A 168 2.99 -23.89 -0.89
C SER A 168 1.99 -25.01 -1.15
N TYR A 169 2.20 -25.73 -2.22
CA TYR A 169 1.47 -26.98 -2.52
C TYR A 169 1.82 -28.11 -1.55
N THR A 170 2.53 -27.81 -0.48
CA THR A 170 2.94 -28.79 0.54
C THR A 170 1.75 -29.44 1.24
N HIS A 171 0.58 -28.82 1.27
CA HIS A 171 -0.62 -29.43 1.83
C HIS A 171 -1.35 -30.42 0.90
N LEU A 172 -1.08 -30.41 -0.40
CA LEU A 172 -1.71 -31.37 -1.33
C LEU A 172 -0.95 -32.69 -1.42
N ARG A 173 0.35 -32.74 -1.05
CA ARG A 173 1.12 -33.97 -1.06
C ARG A 173 0.95 -34.86 0.16
N ALA A 174 0.26 -34.39 1.20
CA ALA A 174 0.04 -35.17 2.43
C ALA A 174 -1.08 -36.23 2.31
N HIS A 175 -1.78 -36.28 1.20
CA HIS A 175 -2.86 -37.25 0.98
C HIS A 175 -2.55 -38.33 -0.06
N GLU A 176 -1.38 -38.34 -0.65
CA GLU A 176 -0.91 -39.49 -1.40
C GLU A 176 -0.24 -40.49 -0.47
N THR A 177 -1.02 -41.21 0.32
CA THR A 177 -0.57 -42.45 0.93
C THR A 177 -0.43 -43.50 -0.19
N PRO A 178 0.72 -44.14 -0.34
CA PRO A 178 0.84 -45.28 -1.24
C PRO A 178 0.03 -46.44 -0.64
N GLU A 179 -1.04 -46.80 -1.30
CA GLU A 179 -1.71 -48.08 -1.03
C GLU A 179 -0.79 -49.20 -1.49
N HIS A 180 -0.38 -50.03 -0.51
CA HIS A 180 0.19 -51.34 -0.74
C HIS A 180 -0.93 -52.40 -0.68
#